data_06ed1e6e26f5ae24342622908a352994
#
_entry.id   06ed1e6e26f5ae24342622908a352994
#
_cell.length_a   1.000
_cell.length_b   1.000
_cell.length_c   1.000
_cell.angle_alpha   90.00
_cell.angle_beta   90.00
_cell.angle_gamma   90.00
#
_symmetry.space_group_name_H-M   'P 1'
#
loop_
_entity.id
_entity.type
_entity.pdbx_description
1 polymer ?
#
loop_
_entity_poly.entity_id
_entity_poly.type
_entity_poly.pdbx_seq_one_letter_code
_entity_poly.pdbx_strand_id
1 'polypeptide(L)'
;MAIIEFIDAREVLDSRGNPTVEVEVALDTGAEGRAIVPSGASTGAFEAVELRDGGERYGGKGVQTAVKNVLDIISEDILGFEANEQRAVDLAMIELDGTPNKAKLGANAILGVSLAIAHAAAEEAELPLYQYVGGPNAHILPVPMMNILNGGSHADSNVDIQEFMIAPIGAESFTEAVEMGAGVYHALKKVLNDRGLSTGLGDEGGFAPNLDSNREALDLIVEAIKKAGYEPGKQVALALDVAASEFYENGVYKFEGAKKTSEEMIGYYTELVDAYPLVSIEDPLNEEDWDGWKAMTERLGDKVQLVGDDLFVTNVERLGRGIDSGVANALLVKVNQIGSLSETIDAVELAHRAGYRTMMSHRSGETEDVTIADLAVALGCGQIKSGAPARTDRVAKYNQLMRIEQNLDDAAVYAGRSAFPRFKG
;
A
#
# COMPACT_ATOMS: atom_id res chain seq x y z
N MET A 1 8.80 31.46 11.21
CA MET A 1 8.70 30.03 10.89
C MET A 1 8.02 29.40 12.09
N ALA A 2 7.03 28.58 11.86
CA ALA A 2 6.26 27.95 12.93
C ALA A 2 7.06 26.81 13.60
N ILE A 3 7.05 26.77 14.90
CA ILE A 3 7.78 25.78 15.69
C ILE A 3 6.81 24.78 16.33
N ILE A 4 7.29 23.56 16.54
CA ILE A 4 6.55 22.52 17.25
C ILE A 4 6.44 22.92 18.71
N GLU A 5 5.24 23.22 19.20
CA GLU A 5 4.98 23.65 20.57
C GLU A 5 4.43 22.53 21.46
N PHE A 6 3.63 21.61 20.84
CA PHE A 6 2.96 20.58 21.60
C PHE A 6 2.85 19.27 20.78
N ILE A 7 3.06 18.14 21.45
CA ILE A 7 2.86 16.81 20.88
C ILE A 7 2.08 15.98 21.89
N ASP A 8 0.98 15.37 21.41
CA ASP A 8 0.20 14.39 22.16
C ASP A 8 0.10 13.08 21.38
N ALA A 9 -0.08 11.98 22.11
CA ALA A 9 -0.24 10.67 21.48
C ALA A 9 -1.19 9.80 22.29
N ARG A 10 -1.93 8.96 21.58
CA ARG A 10 -2.87 8.02 22.21
C ARG A 10 -2.96 6.71 21.45
N GLU A 11 -3.52 5.73 22.14
CA GLU A 11 -3.89 4.47 21.55
C GLU A 11 -5.31 4.57 21.00
N VAL A 12 -5.50 4.22 19.72
CA VAL A 12 -6.80 4.10 19.05
C VAL A 12 -6.93 2.71 18.42
N LEU A 13 -8.08 2.37 17.83
CA LEU A 13 -8.29 1.06 17.22
C LEU A 13 -8.18 1.11 15.69
N ASP A 14 -7.54 0.11 15.12
CA ASP A 14 -7.53 -0.15 13.68
C ASP A 14 -8.80 -0.87 13.20
N SER A 15 -8.92 -1.10 11.89
CA SER A 15 -10.07 -1.76 11.24
C SER A 15 -10.28 -3.23 11.65
N ARG A 16 -9.31 -3.84 12.33
CA ARG A 16 -9.38 -5.19 12.90
C ARG A 16 -9.67 -5.17 14.40
N GLY A 17 -9.83 -3.99 15.01
CA GLY A 17 -10.01 -3.82 16.45
C GLY A 17 -8.73 -4.00 17.26
N ASN A 18 -7.55 -3.94 16.62
CA ASN A 18 -6.28 -3.94 17.31
C ASN A 18 -5.85 -2.49 17.62
N PRO A 19 -5.12 -2.25 18.72
CA PRO A 19 -4.58 -0.94 19.02
C PRO A 19 -3.56 -0.47 17.99
N THR A 20 -3.56 0.83 17.73
CA THR A 20 -2.52 1.53 16.98
C THR A 20 -2.26 2.92 17.57
N VAL A 21 -1.23 3.61 17.09
CA VAL A 21 -0.79 4.91 17.59
C VAL A 21 -1.44 6.03 16.77
N GLU A 22 -2.06 6.97 17.47
CA GLU A 22 -2.46 8.27 16.94
C GLU A 22 -1.59 9.35 17.58
N VAL A 23 -1.10 10.28 16.77
CA VAL A 23 -0.29 11.44 17.22
C VAL A 23 -0.96 12.72 16.76
N GLU A 24 -0.98 13.72 17.64
CA GLU A 24 -1.38 15.09 17.37
C GLU A 24 -0.20 16.04 17.64
N VAL A 25 -0.02 17.01 16.76
CA VAL A 25 1.01 18.05 16.87
C VAL A 25 0.34 19.41 16.74
N ALA A 26 0.69 20.35 17.61
CA ALA A 26 0.31 21.76 17.47
C ALA A 26 1.55 22.65 17.37
N LEU A 27 1.46 23.67 16.51
CA LEU A 27 2.50 24.68 16.30
C LEU A 27 2.21 25.94 17.13
N ASP A 28 3.24 26.74 17.40
CA ASP A 28 3.13 28.02 18.12
C ASP A 28 2.20 29.05 17.45
N THR A 29 1.86 28.84 16.20
CA THR A 29 0.86 29.62 15.42
C THR A 29 -0.56 29.16 15.63
N GLY A 30 -0.77 27.99 16.22
CA GLY A 30 -2.06 27.34 16.42
C GLY A 30 -2.46 26.38 15.27
N ALA A 31 -1.61 26.20 14.26
CA ALA A 31 -1.84 25.15 13.26
C ALA A 31 -1.65 23.76 13.92
N GLU A 32 -2.50 22.80 13.52
CA GLU A 32 -2.54 21.46 14.12
C GLU A 32 -2.40 20.39 13.04
N GLY A 33 -1.85 19.24 13.40
CA GLY A 33 -1.78 18.07 12.53
C GLY A 33 -1.99 16.78 13.30
N ARG A 34 -2.65 15.82 12.68
CA ARG A 34 -2.92 14.51 13.26
C ARG A 34 -2.66 13.39 12.25
N ALA A 35 -2.12 12.29 12.74
CA ALA A 35 -1.94 11.09 11.94
C ALA A 35 -2.17 9.82 12.76
N ILE A 36 -2.70 8.78 12.10
CA ILE A 36 -2.90 7.46 12.70
C ILE A 36 -2.09 6.44 11.89
N VAL A 37 -1.29 5.65 12.59
CA VAL A 37 -0.36 4.70 11.95
C VAL A 37 -1.07 3.41 11.55
N PRO A 38 -0.96 2.93 10.29
CA PRO A 38 -1.50 1.64 9.88
C PRO A 38 -0.64 0.47 10.39
N SER A 39 -1.21 -0.75 10.38
CA SER A 39 -0.57 -1.97 10.90
C SER A 39 -0.76 -3.15 9.95
N GLY A 40 0.30 -3.91 9.66
CA GLY A 40 0.25 -5.11 8.83
C GLY A 40 -0.33 -6.35 9.55
N ALA A 41 -0.90 -7.29 8.79
CA ALA A 41 -1.19 -8.66 9.26
C ALA A 41 0.00 -9.57 8.97
N SER A 42 0.46 -9.62 7.71
CA SER A 42 1.75 -10.12 7.29
C SER A 42 2.79 -9.01 7.34
N THR A 43 4.01 -9.32 7.70
CA THR A 43 5.12 -8.36 7.75
C THR A 43 6.34 -8.98 7.12
N GLY A 44 6.98 -8.28 6.18
CA GLY A 44 8.26 -8.67 5.61
C GLY A 44 9.35 -8.72 6.70
N ALA A 45 10.27 -9.67 6.59
CA ALA A 45 11.30 -9.89 7.62
C ALA A 45 12.22 -8.68 7.84
N PHE A 46 12.23 -7.74 6.90
CA PHE A 46 13.12 -6.57 6.89
C PHE A 46 12.38 -5.24 7.16
N GLU A 47 11.09 -5.28 7.52
CA GLU A 47 10.35 -4.08 7.90
C GLU A 47 10.91 -3.44 9.19
N ALA A 48 10.75 -2.12 9.31
CA ALA A 48 10.99 -1.43 10.57
C ALA A 48 10.02 -1.94 11.66
N VAL A 49 10.48 -1.93 12.91
CA VAL A 49 9.76 -2.58 14.00
C VAL A 49 8.53 -1.78 14.41
N GLU A 50 7.36 -2.37 14.25
CA GLU A 50 6.15 -1.94 14.93
C GLU A 50 6.22 -2.36 16.40
N LEU A 51 6.39 -1.38 17.29
CA LEU A 51 6.57 -1.67 18.71
C LEU A 51 5.23 -2.04 19.36
N ARG A 52 5.17 -3.25 19.90
CA ARG A 52 4.02 -3.82 20.61
C ARG A 52 4.40 -4.12 22.07
N ASP A 53 3.44 -3.92 22.99
CA ASP A 53 3.68 -4.05 24.43
C ASP A 53 3.93 -5.49 24.89
N GLY A 54 3.42 -6.49 24.13
CA GLY A 54 3.35 -7.87 24.60
C GLY A 54 2.34 -8.06 25.77
N GLY A 55 2.48 -9.15 26.50
CA GLY A 55 1.64 -9.43 27.67
C GLY A 55 0.19 -9.81 27.31
N GLU A 56 -0.76 -9.55 28.23
CA GLU A 56 -2.16 -10.01 28.08
C GLU A 56 -3.09 -8.98 27.42
N ARG A 57 -2.76 -7.70 27.56
CA ARG A 57 -3.61 -6.61 27.07
C ARG A 57 -3.69 -6.65 25.55
N TYR A 58 -4.92 -6.69 25.00
CA TYR A 58 -5.19 -6.87 23.56
C TYR A 58 -4.44 -8.08 22.94
N GLY A 59 -4.26 -9.15 23.71
CA GLY A 59 -3.51 -10.32 23.25
C GLY A 59 -2.04 -10.03 22.90
N GLY A 60 -1.43 -9.05 23.60
CA GLY A 60 -0.06 -8.62 23.37
C GLY A 60 0.12 -7.52 22.33
N LYS A 61 -0.98 -7.06 21.70
CA LYS A 61 -0.94 -6.07 20.61
C LYS A 61 -1.07 -4.61 21.07
N GLY A 62 -1.06 -4.32 22.39
CA GLY A 62 -1.05 -2.95 22.92
C GLY A 62 0.10 -2.12 22.36
N VAL A 63 -0.04 -0.78 22.35
CA VAL A 63 0.97 0.16 21.84
C VAL A 63 1.30 1.27 22.84
N GLN A 64 1.04 1.03 24.13
CA GLN A 64 1.28 2.02 25.17
C GLN A 64 2.75 2.39 25.32
N THR A 65 3.67 1.45 25.06
CA THR A 65 5.12 1.71 25.05
C THR A 65 5.49 2.68 23.93
N ALA A 66 4.94 2.49 22.72
CA ALA A 66 5.14 3.42 21.61
C ALA A 66 4.54 4.80 21.91
N VAL A 67 3.33 4.86 22.47
CA VAL A 67 2.70 6.12 22.93
C VAL A 67 3.59 6.84 23.96
N LYS A 68 4.10 6.12 24.95
CA LYS A 68 5.04 6.69 25.94
C LYS A 68 6.33 7.20 25.29
N ASN A 69 6.88 6.47 24.33
CA ASN A 69 8.07 6.91 23.60
C ASN A 69 7.83 8.24 22.87
N VAL A 70 6.62 8.45 22.33
CA VAL A 70 6.24 9.75 21.76
C VAL A 70 6.21 10.83 22.83
N LEU A 71 5.50 10.59 23.94
CA LEU A 71 5.23 11.59 24.99
C LEU A 71 6.46 11.95 25.81
N ASP A 72 7.27 10.97 26.18
CA ASP A 72 8.34 11.12 27.17
C ASP A 72 9.74 11.25 26.56
N ILE A 73 9.93 10.82 25.28
CA ILE A 73 11.26 10.77 24.66
C ILE A 73 11.30 11.61 23.40
N ILE A 74 10.45 11.31 22.40
CA ILE A 74 10.49 12.02 21.11
C ILE A 74 10.10 13.48 21.30
N SER A 75 9.03 13.75 22.06
CA SER A 75 8.57 15.14 22.29
C SER A 75 9.66 16.00 22.96
N GLU A 76 10.39 15.47 23.94
CA GLU A 76 11.46 16.22 24.61
C GLU A 76 12.61 16.62 23.68
N ASP A 77 12.86 15.82 22.64
CA ASP A 77 13.98 16.03 21.70
C ASP A 77 13.62 17.01 20.58
N ILE A 78 12.36 17.00 20.09
CA ILE A 78 11.96 17.74 18.88
C ILE A 78 11.09 18.99 19.14
N LEU A 79 10.62 19.21 20.38
CA LEU A 79 9.94 20.47 20.72
C LEU A 79 10.86 21.65 20.43
N GLY A 80 10.33 22.70 19.78
CA GLY A 80 11.08 23.87 19.32
C GLY A 80 11.73 23.73 17.94
N PHE A 81 11.65 22.58 17.28
CA PHE A 81 12.07 22.44 15.89
C PHE A 81 11.10 23.18 14.97
N GLU A 82 11.59 23.65 13.83
CA GLU A 82 10.77 24.23 12.79
C GLU A 82 9.98 23.14 12.06
N ALA A 83 8.65 23.26 12.03
CA ALA A 83 7.77 22.22 11.50
C ALA A 83 7.95 21.97 9.98
N ASN A 84 8.40 22.97 9.23
CA ASN A 84 8.68 22.84 7.80
C ASN A 84 10.03 22.15 7.47
N GLU A 85 10.87 21.91 8.47
CA GLU A 85 12.14 21.18 8.32
C GLU A 85 11.93 19.67 8.50
N GLN A 86 10.96 19.10 7.78
CA GLN A 86 10.55 17.69 7.89
C GLN A 86 11.71 16.70 7.98
N ARG A 87 12.69 16.87 7.08
CA ARG A 87 13.85 15.97 7.03
C ARG A 87 14.74 16.09 8.28
N ALA A 88 14.90 17.27 8.82
CA ALA A 88 15.68 17.48 10.03
C ALA A 88 15.00 16.81 11.24
N VAL A 89 13.68 16.94 11.34
CA VAL A 89 12.89 16.29 12.39
C VAL A 89 12.94 14.76 12.25
N ASP A 90 12.73 14.22 11.07
CA ASP A 90 12.77 12.77 10.84
C ASP A 90 14.17 12.21 11.18
N LEU A 91 15.24 12.88 10.75
CA LEU A 91 16.61 12.46 11.05
C LEU A 91 16.93 12.51 12.56
N ALA A 92 16.45 13.55 13.28
CA ALA A 92 16.60 13.63 14.73
C ALA A 92 15.94 12.43 15.43
N MET A 93 14.72 12.06 15.05
CA MET A 93 14.03 10.89 15.61
C MET A 93 14.74 9.57 15.29
N ILE A 94 15.28 9.43 14.08
CA ILE A 94 16.04 8.24 13.66
C ILE A 94 17.34 8.14 14.47
N GLU A 95 18.05 9.24 14.64
CA GLU A 95 19.27 9.29 15.46
C GLU A 95 18.99 9.00 16.94
N LEU A 96 17.86 9.51 17.47
CA LEU A 96 17.40 9.26 18.84
C LEU A 96 17.07 7.77 19.07
N ASP A 97 16.49 7.10 18.09
CA ASP A 97 16.30 5.64 18.11
C ASP A 97 17.64 4.91 18.07
N GLY A 98 18.51 5.25 17.13
CA GLY A 98 19.87 4.73 17.01
C GLY A 98 19.97 3.26 16.62
N THR A 99 18.85 2.59 16.25
CA THR A 99 18.83 1.21 15.76
C THR A 99 18.53 1.16 14.25
N PRO A 100 19.03 0.16 13.51
CA PRO A 100 18.85 0.10 12.06
C PRO A 100 17.38 0.00 11.60
N ASN A 101 16.51 -0.54 12.46
CA ASN A 101 15.12 -0.84 12.16
C ASN A 101 14.12 -0.19 13.13
N LYS A 102 14.52 0.88 13.82
CA LYS A 102 13.67 1.64 14.76
C LYS A 102 13.12 0.79 15.92
N ALA A 103 13.87 -0.22 16.36
CA ALA A 103 13.44 -1.16 17.40
C ALA A 103 13.36 -0.57 18.80
N LYS A 104 14.05 0.55 19.09
CA LYS A 104 14.09 1.17 20.41
C LYS A 104 12.85 2.01 20.70
N LEU A 105 12.49 2.92 19.79
CA LEU A 105 11.34 3.81 19.94
C LEU A 105 10.06 3.23 19.30
N GLY A 106 10.23 2.46 18.25
CA GLY A 106 9.16 1.92 17.41
C GLY A 106 8.93 2.75 16.16
N ALA A 107 8.89 2.08 15.00
CA ALA A 107 8.55 2.74 13.73
C ALA A 107 7.16 3.38 13.77
N ASN A 108 6.22 2.79 14.50
CA ASN A 108 4.88 3.35 14.70
C ASN A 108 4.90 4.67 15.50
N ALA A 109 5.75 4.80 16.51
CA ALA A 109 5.94 6.06 17.25
C ALA A 109 6.54 7.14 16.35
N ILE A 110 7.64 6.83 15.67
CA ILE A 110 8.37 7.77 14.78
C ILE A 110 7.47 8.21 13.61
N LEU A 111 6.81 7.27 12.93
CA LEU A 111 5.94 7.58 11.80
C LEU A 111 4.73 8.45 12.20
N GLY A 112 4.09 8.15 13.34
CA GLY A 112 2.98 8.95 13.84
C GLY A 112 3.36 10.41 13.98
N VAL A 113 4.50 10.69 14.59
CA VAL A 113 5.03 12.05 14.75
C VAL A 113 5.41 12.66 13.40
N SER A 114 6.13 11.93 12.55
CA SER A 114 6.58 12.38 11.22
C SER A 114 5.39 12.85 10.36
N LEU A 115 4.31 12.06 10.30
CA LEU A 115 3.13 12.40 9.52
C LEU A 115 2.30 13.53 10.15
N ALA A 116 2.14 13.54 11.49
CA ALA A 116 1.41 14.60 12.17
C ALA A 116 2.06 15.97 11.98
N ILE A 117 3.41 16.03 12.00
CA ILE A 117 4.16 17.27 11.70
C ILE A 117 3.94 17.71 10.25
N ALA A 118 3.94 16.78 9.29
CA ALA A 118 3.68 17.12 7.89
C ALA A 118 2.27 17.72 7.71
N HIS A 119 1.27 17.20 8.43
CA HIS A 119 -0.09 17.76 8.44
C HIS A 119 -0.13 19.17 9.07
N ALA A 120 0.50 19.37 10.24
CA ALA A 120 0.56 20.65 10.90
C ALA A 120 1.27 21.72 10.04
N ALA A 121 2.38 21.35 9.40
CA ALA A 121 3.12 22.23 8.51
C ALA A 121 2.35 22.56 7.22
N ALA A 122 1.55 21.62 6.71
CA ALA A 122 0.66 21.86 5.57
C ALA A 122 -0.46 22.84 5.95
N GLU A 123 -1.07 22.68 7.13
CA GLU A 123 -2.06 23.62 7.65
C GLU A 123 -1.49 25.03 7.86
N GLU A 124 -0.30 25.14 8.47
CA GLU A 124 0.43 26.42 8.60
C GLU A 124 0.69 27.10 7.26
N ALA A 125 0.99 26.32 6.25
CA ALA A 125 1.21 26.81 4.89
C ALA A 125 -0.10 27.15 4.14
N GLU A 126 -1.27 26.90 4.73
CA GLU A 126 -2.59 26.99 4.09
C GLU A 126 -2.69 26.16 2.80
N LEU A 127 -2.01 24.99 2.76
CA LEU A 127 -1.98 24.07 1.63
C LEU A 127 -2.56 22.70 2.01
N PRO A 128 -3.27 22.03 1.09
CA PRO A 128 -3.59 20.62 1.28
C PRO A 128 -2.30 19.79 1.31
N LEU A 129 -2.28 18.69 2.06
CA LEU A 129 -1.07 17.89 2.27
C LEU A 129 -0.41 17.45 0.96
N TYR A 130 -1.19 17.00 -0.03
CA TYR A 130 -0.63 16.55 -1.32
C TYR A 130 0.16 17.67 -2.02
N GLN A 131 -0.27 18.92 -1.89
CA GLN A 131 0.38 20.06 -2.50
C GLN A 131 1.56 20.57 -1.67
N TYR A 132 1.45 20.49 -0.34
CA TYR A 132 2.55 20.84 0.57
C TYR A 132 3.76 19.90 0.35
N VAL A 133 3.53 18.59 0.30
CA VAL A 133 4.60 17.60 0.12
C VAL A 133 5.07 17.52 -1.33
N GLY A 134 4.16 17.53 -2.30
CA GLY A 134 4.46 17.30 -3.71
C GLY A 134 4.76 18.56 -4.51
N GLY A 135 4.55 19.74 -3.89
CA GLY A 135 4.73 21.02 -4.56
C GLY A 135 3.64 21.36 -5.59
N PRO A 136 3.81 22.45 -6.34
CA PRO A 136 2.77 22.98 -7.23
C PRO A 136 2.45 22.08 -8.45
N ASN A 137 3.26 21.04 -8.69
CA ASN A 137 3.05 20.11 -9.81
C ASN A 137 2.40 18.77 -9.39
N ALA A 138 1.95 18.64 -8.14
CA ALA A 138 1.22 17.47 -7.67
C ALA A 138 -0.22 17.49 -8.20
N HIS A 139 -0.47 16.81 -9.33
CA HIS A 139 -1.76 16.85 -10.05
C HIS A 139 -2.16 15.50 -10.69
N ILE A 140 -1.34 14.46 -10.52
CA ILE A 140 -1.61 13.15 -11.13
C ILE A 140 -2.40 12.29 -10.14
N LEU A 141 -3.64 11.97 -10.49
CA LEU A 141 -4.50 11.06 -9.74
C LEU A 141 -4.10 9.61 -10.06
N PRO A 142 -3.85 8.77 -9.04
CA PRO A 142 -3.39 7.40 -9.23
C PRO A 142 -4.50 6.48 -9.74
N VAL A 143 -4.14 5.40 -10.47
CA VAL A 143 -5.06 4.29 -10.76
C VAL A 143 -5.32 3.51 -9.47
N PRO A 144 -6.59 3.34 -9.05
CA PRO A 144 -6.92 2.53 -7.89
C PRO A 144 -6.81 1.04 -8.24
N MET A 145 -5.92 0.33 -7.54
CA MET A 145 -5.78 -1.12 -7.57
C MET A 145 -6.72 -1.69 -6.51
N MET A 146 -7.95 -2.06 -6.91
CA MET A 146 -9.00 -2.44 -5.98
C MET A 146 -9.02 -3.95 -5.76
N ASN A 147 -8.69 -4.42 -4.56
CA ASN A 147 -8.76 -5.82 -4.18
C ASN A 147 -10.22 -6.24 -3.97
N ILE A 148 -10.81 -6.97 -4.93
CA ILE A 148 -12.22 -7.36 -4.91
C ILE A 148 -12.46 -8.83 -4.59
N LEU A 149 -11.41 -9.68 -4.58
CA LEU A 149 -11.47 -11.06 -4.16
C LEU A 149 -10.20 -11.42 -3.39
N ASN A 150 -10.38 -11.98 -2.20
CA ASN A 150 -9.32 -12.32 -1.25
C ASN A 150 -9.09 -13.83 -1.18
N GLY A 151 -7.82 -14.22 -1.06
CA GLY A 151 -7.36 -15.55 -0.69
C GLY A 151 -6.20 -15.48 0.30
N GLY A 152 -5.34 -16.47 0.33
CA GLY A 152 -4.16 -16.52 1.17
C GLY A 152 -4.44 -16.19 2.64
N SER A 153 -3.57 -15.41 3.26
CA SER A 153 -3.72 -14.96 4.66
C SER A 153 -4.82 -13.91 4.88
N HIS A 154 -5.38 -13.33 3.83
CA HIS A 154 -6.46 -12.33 3.90
C HIS A 154 -7.88 -12.93 3.92
N ALA A 155 -8.01 -14.26 3.80
CA ALA A 155 -9.30 -14.94 3.76
C ALA A 155 -9.20 -16.35 4.35
N ASP A 156 -10.25 -16.80 5.04
CA ASP A 156 -10.43 -18.21 5.39
C ASP A 156 -11.02 -18.96 4.18
N SER A 157 -10.18 -19.20 3.17
CA SER A 157 -10.54 -19.82 1.90
C SER A 157 -9.42 -20.76 1.42
N ASN A 158 -9.69 -21.53 0.36
CA ASN A 158 -8.74 -22.47 -0.25
C ASN A 158 -7.99 -21.87 -1.47
N VAL A 159 -8.03 -20.56 -1.66
CA VAL A 159 -7.33 -19.85 -2.74
C VAL A 159 -5.98 -19.39 -2.23
N ASP A 160 -4.88 -19.76 -2.91
CA ASP A 160 -3.52 -19.47 -2.42
C ASP A 160 -3.08 -18.02 -2.68
N ILE A 161 -3.44 -17.43 -3.83
CA ILE A 161 -3.13 -16.03 -4.16
C ILE A 161 -3.90 -15.11 -3.21
N GLN A 162 -3.18 -14.18 -2.58
CA GLN A 162 -3.72 -13.37 -1.49
C GLN A 162 -4.73 -12.33 -1.96
N GLU A 163 -4.47 -11.65 -3.09
CA GLU A 163 -5.34 -10.60 -3.61
C GLU A 163 -5.52 -10.67 -5.11
N PHE A 164 -6.78 -10.52 -5.53
CA PHE A 164 -7.16 -10.36 -6.93
C PHE A 164 -7.76 -8.97 -7.09
N MET A 165 -7.02 -8.12 -7.81
CA MET A 165 -7.36 -6.72 -7.97
C MET A 165 -7.87 -6.41 -9.37
N ILE A 166 -8.69 -5.37 -9.46
CA ILE A 166 -9.04 -4.69 -10.70
C ILE A 166 -8.37 -3.32 -10.77
N ALA A 167 -8.02 -2.90 -11.97
CA ALA A 167 -7.44 -1.60 -12.29
C ALA A 167 -8.24 -0.94 -13.41
N PRO A 168 -9.03 0.12 -13.13
CA PRO A 168 -9.81 0.86 -14.13
C PRO A 168 -8.93 1.76 -15.01
N ILE A 169 -8.10 1.16 -15.88
CA ILE A 169 -7.10 1.86 -16.70
C ILE A 169 -7.68 2.68 -17.85
N GLY A 170 -8.93 2.46 -18.22
CA GLY A 170 -9.61 3.14 -19.31
C GLY A 170 -10.56 4.25 -18.88
N ALA A 171 -10.61 4.60 -17.60
CA ALA A 171 -11.36 5.75 -17.12
C ALA A 171 -10.68 7.07 -17.55
N GLU A 172 -11.48 8.12 -17.70
CA GLU A 172 -11.00 9.48 -18.06
C GLU A 172 -10.73 10.33 -16.81
N SER A 173 -11.30 9.94 -15.64
CA SER A 173 -11.15 10.63 -14.36
C SER A 173 -11.02 9.62 -13.21
N PHE A 174 -10.54 10.08 -12.05
CA PHE A 174 -10.50 9.24 -10.86
C PHE A 174 -11.91 8.87 -10.38
N THR A 175 -12.84 9.82 -10.42
CA THR A 175 -14.25 9.59 -10.06
C THR A 175 -14.87 8.52 -10.94
N GLU A 176 -14.64 8.53 -12.26
CA GLU A 176 -15.09 7.48 -13.17
C GLU A 176 -14.43 6.12 -12.85
N ALA A 177 -13.14 6.13 -12.51
CA ALA A 177 -12.45 4.91 -12.09
C ALA A 177 -13.08 4.27 -10.85
N VAL A 178 -13.49 5.08 -9.87
CA VAL A 178 -14.22 4.59 -8.68
C VAL A 178 -15.60 4.05 -9.06
N GLU A 179 -16.33 4.71 -9.96
CA GLU A 179 -17.63 4.22 -10.47
C GLU A 179 -17.47 2.86 -11.16
N MET A 180 -16.47 2.73 -12.05
CA MET A 180 -16.17 1.45 -12.72
C MET A 180 -15.84 0.35 -11.70
N GLY A 181 -14.98 0.64 -10.74
CA GLY A 181 -14.58 -0.31 -9.70
C GLY A 181 -15.76 -0.78 -8.85
N ALA A 182 -16.61 0.14 -8.39
CA ALA A 182 -17.82 -0.17 -7.64
C ALA A 182 -18.81 -0.99 -8.49
N GLY A 183 -18.97 -0.66 -9.76
CA GLY A 183 -19.81 -1.40 -10.70
C GLY A 183 -19.37 -2.86 -10.86
N VAL A 184 -18.05 -3.09 -11.05
CA VAL A 184 -17.49 -4.44 -11.15
C VAL A 184 -17.62 -5.20 -9.83
N TYR A 185 -17.37 -4.55 -8.69
CA TYR A 185 -17.52 -5.15 -7.36
C TYR A 185 -18.96 -5.65 -7.11
N HIS A 186 -19.96 -4.85 -7.43
CA HIS A 186 -21.36 -5.25 -7.32
C HIS A 186 -21.75 -6.36 -8.32
N ALA A 187 -21.22 -6.32 -9.53
CA ALA A 187 -21.42 -7.38 -10.52
C ALA A 187 -20.78 -8.71 -10.03
N LEU A 188 -19.57 -8.66 -9.42
CA LEU A 188 -18.93 -9.84 -8.84
C LEU A 188 -19.76 -10.44 -7.71
N LYS A 189 -20.30 -9.60 -6.82
CA LYS A 189 -21.21 -10.06 -5.76
C LYS A 189 -22.39 -10.85 -6.32
N LYS A 190 -22.97 -10.36 -7.42
CA LYS A 190 -24.07 -11.05 -8.10
C LYS A 190 -23.63 -12.37 -8.73
N VAL A 191 -22.47 -12.39 -9.40
CA VAL A 191 -21.90 -13.61 -10.01
C VAL A 191 -21.69 -14.69 -8.94
N LEU A 192 -21.11 -14.33 -7.79
CA LEU A 192 -20.90 -15.25 -6.67
C LEU A 192 -22.23 -15.78 -6.11
N ASN A 193 -23.20 -14.92 -5.85
CA ASN A 193 -24.52 -15.31 -5.36
C ASN A 193 -25.25 -16.24 -6.34
N ASP A 194 -25.23 -15.95 -7.64
CA ASP A 194 -25.88 -16.77 -8.67
C ASP A 194 -25.27 -18.19 -8.74
N ARG A 195 -24.02 -18.36 -8.30
CA ARG A 195 -23.31 -19.65 -8.21
C ARG A 195 -23.39 -20.29 -6.81
N GLY A 196 -24.05 -19.66 -5.85
CA GLY A 196 -24.14 -20.14 -4.45
C GLY A 196 -22.83 -20.04 -3.67
N LEU A 197 -21.91 -19.19 -4.13
CA LEU A 197 -20.62 -18.94 -3.48
C LEU A 197 -20.73 -17.87 -2.39
N SER A 198 -19.83 -17.92 -1.40
CA SER A 198 -19.78 -16.94 -0.30
C SER A 198 -19.53 -15.51 -0.81
N THR A 199 -20.27 -14.55 -0.24
CA THR A 199 -20.02 -13.11 -0.37
C THR A 199 -19.60 -12.47 0.95
N GLY A 200 -19.07 -13.26 1.89
CA GLY A 200 -18.37 -12.78 3.07
C GLY A 200 -17.14 -11.99 2.65
N LEU A 201 -16.75 -11.00 3.45
CA LEU A 201 -15.64 -10.10 3.15
C LEU A 201 -14.39 -10.52 3.91
N GLY A 202 -13.25 -10.44 3.23
CA GLY A 202 -11.92 -10.46 3.85
C GLY A 202 -11.56 -9.13 4.52
N ASP A 203 -10.36 -9.06 5.06
CA ASP A 203 -9.86 -7.89 5.82
C ASP A 203 -9.86 -6.60 5.01
N GLU A 204 -9.69 -6.69 3.70
CA GLU A 204 -9.59 -5.55 2.79
C GLU A 204 -10.88 -5.25 2.01
N GLY A 205 -11.98 -5.93 2.38
CA GLY A 205 -13.29 -5.70 1.80
C GLY A 205 -13.59 -6.49 0.52
N GLY A 206 -12.64 -7.26 -0.01
CA GLY A 206 -12.84 -8.20 -1.10
C GLY A 206 -13.65 -9.42 -0.65
N PHE A 207 -14.34 -10.09 -1.58
CA PHE A 207 -15.07 -11.32 -1.28
C PHE A 207 -14.11 -12.49 -1.04
N ALA A 208 -14.49 -13.42 -0.19
CA ALA A 208 -13.68 -14.57 0.21
C ALA A 208 -14.41 -15.91 -0.06
N PRO A 209 -14.68 -16.27 -1.33
CA PRO A 209 -15.28 -17.56 -1.66
C PRO A 209 -14.24 -18.69 -1.61
N ASN A 210 -14.71 -19.93 -1.36
CA ASN A 210 -13.96 -21.13 -1.69
C ASN A 210 -14.08 -21.42 -3.18
N LEU A 211 -12.97 -21.62 -3.88
CA LEU A 211 -12.91 -21.85 -5.33
C LEU A 211 -12.04 -23.08 -5.61
N ASP A 212 -12.21 -23.67 -6.79
CA ASP A 212 -11.44 -24.86 -7.19
C ASP A 212 -9.99 -24.55 -7.58
N SER A 213 -9.70 -23.29 -7.96
CA SER A 213 -8.35 -22.85 -8.35
C SER A 213 -8.23 -21.31 -8.32
N ASN A 214 -6.98 -20.81 -8.35
CA ASN A 214 -6.71 -19.39 -8.51
C ASN A 214 -7.18 -18.85 -9.89
N ARG A 215 -7.17 -19.71 -10.94
CA ARG A 215 -7.69 -19.35 -12.27
C ARG A 215 -9.20 -19.09 -12.24
N GLU A 216 -9.96 -19.86 -11.47
CA GLU A 216 -11.40 -19.62 -11.32
C GLU A 216 -11.70 -18.24 -10.75
N ALA A 217 -10.88 -17.73 -9.82
CA ALA A 217 -11.02 -16.37 -9.31
C ALA A 217 -10.89 -15.32 -10.45
N LEU A 218 -9.89 -15.47 -11.32
CA LEU A 218 -9.70 -14.60 -12.47
C LEU A 218 -10.87 -14.68 -13.47
N ASP A 219 -11.37 -15.90 -13.75
CA ASP A 219 -12.51 -16.10 -14.64
C ASP A 219 -13.78 -15.42 -14.11
N LEU A 220 -14.03 -15.52 -12.79
CA LEU A 220 -15.16 -14.85 -12.12
C LEU A 220 -15.06 -13.32 -12.23
N ILE A 221 -13.86 -12.78 -12.04
CA ILE A 221 -13.64 -11.33 -12.17
C ILE A 221 -13.80 -10.87 -13.61
N VAL A 222 -13.27 -11.59 -14.59
CA VAL A 222 -13.47 -11.29 -16.03
C VAL A 222 -14.96 -11.34 -16.39
N GLU A 223 -15.71 -12.33 -15.87
CA GLU A 223 -17.16 -12.38 -16.05
C GLU A 223 -17.85 -11.16 -15.42
N ALA A 224 -17.44 -10.76 -14.21
CA ALA A 224 -17.99 -9.60 -13.52
C ALA A 224 -17.72 -8.29 -14.28
N ILE A 225 -16.51 -8.09 -14.82
CA ILE A 225 -16.16 -6.92 -15.65
C ILE A 225 -17.11 -6.84 -16.86
N LYS A 226 -17.31 -7.95 -17.58
CA LYS A 226 -18.22 -8.00 -18.72
C LYS A 226 -19.68 -7.76 -18.32
N LYS A 227 -20.13 -8.32 -17.19
CA LYS A 227 -21.50 -8.10 -16.67
C LYS A 227 -21.73 -6.65 -16.20
N ALA A 228 -20.68 -5.97 -15.75
CA ALA A 228 -20.73 -4.54 -15.43
C ALA A 228 -20.76 -3.65 -16.70
N GLY A 229 -20.57 -4.22 -17.88
CA GLY A 229 -20.61 -3.49 -19.15
C GLY A 229 -19.26 -2.99 -19.63
N TYR A 230 -18.16 -3.42 -19.01
CA TYR A 230 -16.80 -2.99 -19.36
C TYR A 230 -16.04 -4.07 -20.16
N GLU A 231 -15.04 -3.61 -20.93
CA GLU A 231 -14.18 -4.47 -21.73
C GLU A 231 -12.89 -4.80 -20.95
N PRO A 232 -12.64 -6.12 -20.62
CA PRO A 232 -11.43 -6.53 -19.92
C PRO A 232 -10.17 -6.17 -20.70
N GLY A 233 -9.17 -5.60 -20.01
CA GLY A 233 -7.89 -5.19 -20.58
C GLY A 233 -7.91 -3.85 -21.32
N LYS A 234 -9.07 -3.34 -21.67
CA LYS A 234 -9.21 -2.02 -22.32
C LYS A 234 -9.68 -0.96 -21.33
N GLN A 235 -10.77 -1.23 -20.61
CA GLN A 235 -11.32 -0.34 -19.60
C GLN A 235 -10.91 -0.76 -18.20
N VAL A 236 -11.03 -2.06 -17.89
CA VAL A 236 -10.66 -2.62 -16.59
C VAL A 236 -9.67 -3.76 -16.79
N ALA A 237 -8.49 -3.63 -16.25
CA ALA A 237 -7.46 -4.66 -16.21
C ALA A 237 -7.45 -5.41 -14.89
N LEU A 238 -6.64 -6.46 -14.79
CA LEU A 238 -6.46 -7.28 -13.59
C LEU A 238 -5.07 -7.07 -13.00
N ALA A 239 -4.95 -7.27 -11.68
CA ALA A 239 -3.67 -7.36 -11.01
C ALA A 239 -3.74 -8.39 -9.88
N LEU A 240 -2.59 -8.89 -9.48
CA LEU A 240 -2.44 -9.88 -8.42
C LEU A 240 -1.46 -9.39 -7.36
N ASP A 241 -1.76 -9.71 -6.11
CA ASP A 241 -0.78 -9.83 -5.05
C ASP A 241 -0.74 -11.29 -4.60
N VAL A 242 0.40 -11.91 -4.83
CA VAL A 242 0.56 -13.35 -4.58
C VAL A 242 0.99 -13.63 -3.15
N ALA A 243 1.79 -12.74 -2.56
CA ALA A 243 2.41 -12.90 -1.24
C ALA A 243 3.10 -14.26 -1.10
N ALA A 244 3.92 -14.63 -2.09
CA ALA A 244 4.44 -15.99 -2.24
C ALA A 244 5.35 -16.45 -1.07
N SER A 245 5.87 -15.52 -0.26
CA SER A 245 6.60 -15.85 0.96
C SER A 245 5.75 -16.63 1.97
N GLU A 246 4.42 -16.43 2.00
CA GLU A 246 3.49 -17.08 2.92
C GLU A 246 3.38 -18.61 2.70
N PHE A 247 3.61 -19.09 1.47
CA PHE A 247 3.57 -20.52 1.14
C PHE A 247 4.91 -21.09 0.68
N TYR A 248 6.02 -20.36 0.90
CA TYR A 248 7.37 -20.81 0.63
C TYR A 248 7.98 -21.51 1.85
N GLU A 249 8.45 -22.73 1.66
CA GLU A 249 9.09 -23.51 2.72
C GLU A 249 10.19 -24.42 2.16
N ASN A 250 11.38 -24.35 2.76
CA ASN A 250 12.51 -25.25 2.44
C ASN A 250 12.87 -25.28 0.94
N GLY A 251 12.86 -24.14 0.27
CA GLY A 251 13.27 -24.02 -1.14
C GLY A 251 12.17 -24.34 -2.17
N VAL A 252 10.92 -24.54 -1.73
CA VAL A 252 9.79 -24.85 -2.61
C VAL A 252 8.53 -24.08 -2.22
N TYR A 253 7.69 -23.81 -3.19
CA TYR A 253 6.37 -23.17 -3.02
C TYR A 253 5.30 -24.27 -2.90
N LYS A 254 4.52 -24.23 -1.83
CA LYS A 254 3.33 -25.09 -1.65
C LYS A 254 2.12 -24.39 -2.28
N PHE A 255 1.86 -24.64 -3.55
CA PHE A 255 0.90 -23.91 -4.33
C PHE A 255 -0.07 -24.84 -5.07
N GLU A 256 -1.39 -24.59 -4.94
CA GLU A 256 -2.47 -25.42 -5.49
C GLU A 256 -2.29 -26.93 -5.16
N GLY A 257 -1.95 -27.20 -3.89
CA GLY A 257 -1.77 -28.56 -3.39
C GLY A 257 -0.51 -29.29 -3.88
N ALA A 258 0.34 -28.63 -4.67
CA ALA A 258 1.60 -29.17 -5.20
C ALA A 258 2.82 -28.43 -4.65
N LYS A 259 4.00 -29.06 -4.73
CA LYS A 259 5.28 -28.41 -4.50
C LYS A 259 5.81 -27.92 -5.84
N LYS A 260 6.15 -26.65 -5.92
CA LYS A 260 6.68 -26.00 -7.12
C LYS A 260 8.04 -25.37 -6.84
N THR A 261 8.91 -25.41 -7.83
CA THR A 261 10.15 -24.63 -7.88
C THR A 261 9.86 -23.21 -8.37
N SER A 262 10.83 -22.29 -8.24
CA SER A 262 10.74 -20.94 -8.77
C SER A 262 10.45 -20.92 -10.28
N GLU A 263 11.11 -21.80 -11.05
CA GLU A 263 10.88 -21.91 -12.51
C GLU A 263 9.45 -22.38 -12.85
N GLU A 264 8.89 -23.30 -12.07
CA GLU A 264 7.50 -23.75 -12.24
C GLU A 264 6.49 -22.65 -11.86
N MET A 265 6.78 -21.83 -10.84
CA MET A 265 5.98 -20.65 -10.52
C MET A 265 6.06 -19.61 -11.64
N ILE A 266 7.25 -19.32 -12.16
CA ILE A 266 7.42 -18.41 -13.31
C ILE A 266 6.65 -18.91 -14.53
N GLY A 267 6.68 -20.22 -14.79
CA GLY A 267 5.86 -20.85 -15.83
C GLY A 267 4.38 -20.60 -15.65
N TYR A 268 3.87 -20.80 -14.44
CA TYR A 268 2.47 -20.53 -14.09
C TYR A 268 2.06 -19.07 -14.34
N TYR A 269 2.86 -18.10 -13.87
CA TYR A 269 2.57 -16.68 -14.12
C TYR A 269 2.67 -16.32 -15.60
N THR A 270 3.58 -16.95 -16.35
CA THR A 270 3.66 -16.74 -17.80
C THR A 270 2.35 -17.12 -18.48
N GLU A 271 1.77 -18.26 -18.12
CA GLU A 271 0.47 -18.70 -18.64
C GLU A 271 -0.66 -17.74 -18.21
N LEU A 272 -0.63 -17.20 -16.99
CA LEU A 272 -1.64 -16.22 -16.55
C LEU A 272 -1.55 -14.91 -17.34
N VAL A 273 -0.34 -14.39 -17.56
CA VAL A 273 -0.11 -13.15 -18.34
C VAL A 273 -0.55 -13.32 -19.79
N ASP A 274 -0.35 -14.52 -20.38
CA ASP A 274 -0.77 -14.78 -21.75
C ASP A 274 -2.31 -15.01 -21.87
N ALA A 275 -3.00 -15.43 -20.78
CA ALA A 275 -4.42 -15.75 -20.77
C ALA A 275 -5.33 -14.61 -20.29
N TYR A 276 -4.83 -13.73 -19.43
CA TYR A 276 -5.63 -12.69 -18.79
C TYR A 276 -5.00 -11.29 -18.98
N PRO A 277 -5.79 -10.22 -18.96
CA PRO A 277 -5.28 -8.85 -19.06
C PRO A 277 -4.64 -8.36 -17.76
N LEU A 278 -3.55 -9.04 -17.34
CA LEU A 278 -2.81 -8.72 -16.15
C LEU A 278 -1.85 -7.54 -16.40
N VAL A 279 -2.00 -6.48 -15.63
CA VAL A 279 -1.11 -5.30 -15.68
C VAL A 279 -0.02 -5.35 -14.64
N SER A 280 -0.21 -6.09 -13.53
CA SER A 280 0.69 -6.13 -12.38
C SER A 280 0.63 -7.46 -11.64
N ILE A 281 1.78 -7.93 -11.16
CA ILE A 281 1.92 -9.06 -10.24
C ILE A 281 2.86 -8.61 -9.11
N GLU A 282 2.36 -8.63 -7.89
CA GLU A 282 3.08 -8.29 -6.67
C GLU A 282 3.53 -9.56 -5.96
N ASP A 283 4.74 -9.56 -5.46
CA ASP A 283 5.42 -10.62 -4.70
C ASP A 283 5.16 -12.06 -5.23
N PRO A 284 5.45 -12.29 -6.53
CA PRO A 284 5.25 -13.60 -7.15
C PRO A 284 6.16 -14.71 -6.61
N LEU A 285 7.25 -14.33 -5.95
CA LEU A 285 8.26 -15.22 -5.39
C LEU A 285 8.67 -14.78 -3.99
N ASN A 286 9.33 -15.67 -3.24
CA ASN A 286 9.83 -15.37 -1.90
C ASN A 286 10.78 -14.17 -1.89
N GLU A 287 10.74 -13.36 -0.84
CA GLU A 287 11.51 -12.11 -0.66
C GLU A 287 13.04 -12.28 -0.67
N GLU A 288 13.55 -13.51 -0.52
CA GLU A 288 14.98 -13.83 -0.60
C GLU A 288 15.34 -14.70 -1.82
N ASP A 289 14.39 -15.03 -2.70
CA ASP A 289 14.64 -15.76 -3.95
C ASP A 289 15.10 -14.81 -5.08
N TRP A 290 16.21 -14.11 -4.86
CA TRP A 290 16.75 -13.10 -5.78
C TRP A 290 17.05 -13.65 -7.19
N ASP A 291 17.50 -14.91 -7.29
CA ASP A 291 17.77 -15.56 -8.58
C ASP A 291 16.47 -15.88 -9.32
N GLY A 292 15.44 -16.35 -8.60
CA GLY A 292 14.09 -16.54 -9.14
C GLY A 292 13.48 -15.22 -9.61
N TRP A 293 13.57 -14.16 -8.80
CA TRP A 293 13.10 -12.83 -9.18
C TRP A 293 13.80 -12.28 -10.43
N LYS A 294 15.10 -12.51 -10.57
CA LYS A 294 15.84 -12.12 -11.77
C LYS A 294 15.33 -12.87 -13.01
N ALA A 295 15.19 -14.19 -12.92
CA ALA A 295 14.65 -15.01 -13.99
C ALA A 295 13.21 -14.60 -14.36
N MET A 296 12.37 -14.28 -13.35
CA MET A 296 11.02 -13.75 -13.55
C MET A 296 11.05 -12.42 -14.30
N THR A 297 11.92 -11.50 -13.89
CA THR A 297 12.03 -10.18 -14.51
C THR A 297 12.51 -10.26 -15.96
N GLU A 298 13.49 -11.13 -16.24
CA GLU A 298 13.97 -11.38 -17.61
C GLU A 298 12.86 -11.96 -18.51
N ARG A 299 11.96 -12.82 -17.96
CA ARG A 299 10.88 -13.45 -18.71
C ARG A 299 9.65 -12.57 -18.92
N LEU A 300 9.24 -11.82 -17.91
CA LEU A 300 7.93 -11.13 -17.89
C LEU A 300 8.03 -9.61 -17.72
N GLY A 301 9.20 -9.06 -17.32
CA GLY A 301 9.34 -7.65 -16.97
C GLY A 301 9.03 -6.66 -18.09
N ASP A 302 9.07 -7.08 -19.35
CA ASP A 302 8.71 -6.25 -20.53
C ASP A 302 7.19 -6.32 -20.86
N LYS A 303 6.45 -7.25 -20.24
CA LYS A 303 5.03 -7.51 -20.51
C LYS A 303 4.12 -7.03 -19.39
N VAL A 304 4.58 -7.13 -18.13
CA VAL A 304 3.79 -6.88 -16.94
C VAL A 304 4.62 -6.15 -15.88
N GLN A 305 3.96 -5.38 -15.01
CA GLN A 305 4.58 -4.80 -13.84
C GLN A 305 4.86 -5.91 -12.81
N LEU A 306 6.08 -5.95 -12.29
CA LEU A 306 6.51 -6.84 -11.21
C LEU A 306 6.82 -5.98 -9.99
N VAL A 307 5.98 -6.08 -8.97
CA VAL A 307 6.03 -5.23 -7.77
C VAL A 307 6.72 -5.99 -6.64
N GLY A 308 7.72 -5.37 -6.03
CA GLY A 308 8.29 -5.85 -4.77
C GLY A 308 7.64 -5.13 -3.59
N ASP A 309 6.95 -5.91 -2.74
CA ASP A 309 6.46 -5.54 -1.41
C ASP A 309 7.45 -6.04 -0.36
N ASP A 310 7.36 -7.28 0.07
CA ASP A 310 8.29 -7.90 1.03
C ASP A 310 9.73 -7.93 0.51
N LEU A 311 9.90 -8.02 -0.81
CA LEU A 311 11.20 -7.94 -1.46
C LEU A 311 11.96 -6.65 -1.12
N PHE A 312 11.28 -5.50 -1.10
CA PHE A 312 11.91 -4.18 -0.94
C PHE A 312 11.57 -3.49 0.38
N VAL A 313 10.43 -3.77 1.00
CA VAL A 313 9.93 -3.19 2.26
C VAL A 313 10.09 -1.67 2.36
N THR A 314 9.88 -0.96 1.22
CA THR A 314 10.06 0.50 1.12
C THR A 314 11.48 0.97 1.53
N ASN A 315 12.46 0.08 1.52
CA ASN A 315 13.83 0.32 1.99
C ASN A 315 14.78 0.61 0.83
N VAL A 316 15.49 1.74 0.88
CA VAL A 316 16.39 2.21 -0.20
C VAL A 316 17.56 1.25 -0.46
N GLU A 317 18.07 0.52 0.55
CA GLU A 317 19.19 -0.41 0.37
C GLU A 317 18.73 -1.67 -0.38
N ARG A 318 17.56 -2.23 0.02
CA ARG A 318 16.97 -3.40 -0.67
C ARG A 318 16.53 -3.04 -2.09
N LEU A 319 15.91 -1.86 -2.26
CA LEU A 319 15.53 -1.36 -3.58
C LEU A 319 16.77 -1.14 -4.46
N GLY A 320 17.84 -0.53 -3.92
CA GLY A 320 19.12 -0.35 -4.61
C GLY A 320 19.72 -1.69 -5.09
N ARG A 321 19.70 -2.71 -4.22
CA ARG A 321 20.12 -4.08 -4.61
C ARG A 321 19.29 -4.63 -5.78
N GLY A 322 17.96 -4.42 -5.75
CA GLY A 322 17.07 -4.85 -6.83
C GLY A 322 17.38 -4.14 -8.15
N ILE A 323 17.56 -2.83 -8.10
CA ILE A 323 17.91 -2.00 -9.26
C ILE A 323 19.24 -2.47 -9.87
N ASP A 324 20.29 -2.62 -9.07
CA ASP A 324 21.62 -3.05 -9.53
C ASP A 324 21.62 -4.46 -10.11
N SER A 325 20.73 -5.33 -9.61
CA SER A 325 20.58 -6.72 -10.06
C SER A 325 19.61 -6.89 -11.22
N GLY A 326 18.84 -5.84 -11.59
CA GLY A 326 17.80 -5.91 -12.62
C GLY A 326 16.61 -6.78 -12.20
N VAL A 327 16.17 -6.64 -10.95
CA VAL A 327 15.10 -7.43 -10.31
C VAL A 327 13.87 -6.58 -10.08
N ALA A 328 12.69 -7.08 -10.47
CA ALA A 328 11.41 -6.37 -10.44
C ALA A 328 11.41 -5.12 -11.36
N ASN A 329 10.35 -4.31 -11.31
CA ASN A 329 10.26 -3.05 -12.06
C ASN A 329 9.29 -2.05 -11.44
N ALA A 330 8.82 -2.34 -10.22
CA ALA A 330 7.99 -1.45 -9.43
C ALA A 330 8.20 -1.70 -7.93
N LEU A 331 8.00 -0.65 -7.15
CA LEU A 331 8.05 -0.63 -5.68
C LEU A 331 6.65 -0.48 -5.12
N LEU A 332 6.24 -1.34 -4.19
CA LEU A 332 5.14 -1.05 -3.29
C LEU A 332 5.62 -0.12 -2.19
N VAL A 333 4.86 0.94 -1.93
CA VAL A 333 5.23 1.98 -0.97
C VAL A 333 4.30 1.91 0.25
N LYS A 334 4.82 1.47 1.36
CA LYS A 334 4.14 1.40 2.65
C LYS A 334 4.89 2.25 3.67
N VAL A 335 4.33 3.38 4.06
CA VAL A 335 5.00 4.37 4.93
C VAL A 335 5.49 3.77 6.25
N ASN A 336 4.77 2.79 6.80
CA ASN A 336 5.11 2.16 8.08
C ASN A 336 6.18 1.05 7.96
N GLN A 337 6.47 0.53 6.75
CA GLN A 337 7.57 -0.43 6.56
C GLN A 337 8.94 0.19 6.80
N ILE A 338 9.07 1.50 6.54
CA ILE A 338 10.30 2.25 6.76
C ILE A 338 10.19 3.20 7.96
N GLY A 339 9.03 3.79 8.23
CA GLY A 339 8.69 4.47 9.49
C GLY A 339 9.00 5.96 9.57
N SER A 340 9.26 6.65 8.44
CA SER A 340 9.27 8.11 8.34
C SER A 340 8.85 8.59 6.95
N LEU A 341 8.33 9.83 6.86
CA LEU A 341 7.96 10.44 5.60
C LEU A 341 9.20 10.68 4.71
N SER A 342 10.29 11.16 5.29
CA SER A 342 11.51 11.46 4.52
C SER A 342 12.12 10.22 3.87
N GLU A 343 12.20 9.10 4.59
CA GLU A 343 12.71 7.84 4.02
C GLU A 343 11.75 7.26 2.97
N THR A 344 10.44 7.44 3.16
CA THR A 344 9.43 7.06 2.16
C THR A 344 9.62 7.84 0.86
N ILE A 345 9.84 9.16 0.95
CA ILE A 345 10.15 10.01 -0.22
C ILE A 345 11.43 9.54 -0.90
N ASP A 346 12.49 9.27 -0.13
CA ASP A 346 13.77 8.79 -0.67
C ASP A 346 13.61 7.48 -1.46
N ALA A 347 12.82 6.54 -0.97
CA ALA A 347 12.53 5.28 -1.66
C ALA A 347 11.77 5.49 -2.98
N VAL A 348 10.74 6.35 -2.97
CA VAL A 348 9.96 6.70 -4.17
C VAL A 348 10.84 7.40 -5.21
N GLU A 349 11.64 8.38 -4.80
CA GLU A 349 12.56 9.09 -5.69
C GLU A 349 13.62 8.16 -6.30
N LEU A 350 14.19 7.24 -5.50
CA LEU A 350 15.13 6.24 -6.00
C LEU A 350 14.49 5.35 -7.06
N ALA A 351 13.27 4.85 -6.79
CA ALA A 351 12.51 4.05 -7.75
C ALA A 351 12.28 4.80 -9.08
N HIS A 352 11.80 6.04 -9.01
CA HIS A 352 11.53 6.85 -10.20
C HIS A 352 12.80 7.14 -11.01
N ARG A 353 13.92 7.50 -10.37
CA ARG A 353 15.21 7.72 -11.04
C ARG A 353 15.74 6.47 -11.75
N ALA A 354 15.41 5.29 -11.23
CA ALA A 354 15.78 4.01 -11.85
C ALA A 354 14.77 3.52 -12.91
N GLY A 355 13.69 4.28 -13.17
CA GLY A 355 12.65 3.90 -14.14
C GLY A 355 11.67 2.85 -13.61
N TYR A 356 11.67 2.59 -12.30
CA TYR A 356 10.64 1.79 -11.65
C TYR A 356 9.35 2.59 -11.48
N ARG A 357 8.22 1.90 -11.47
CA ARG A 357 6.95 2.47 -11.04
C ARG A 357 6.79 2.35 -9.53
N THR A 358 5.91 3.15 -8.98
CA THR A 358 5.57 3.09 -7.56
C THR A 358 4.06 2.94 -7.38
N MET A 359 3.66 2.18 -6.38
CA MET A 359 2.27 1.98 -5.99
C MET A 359 2.15 2.28 -4.50
N MET A 360 1.49 3.40 -4.15
CA MET A 360 1.20 3.73 -2.75
C MET A 360 0.22 2.71 -2.19
N SER A 361 0.46 2.21 -0.98
CA SER A 361 -0.31 1.10 -0.43
C SER A 361 -0.79 1.34 0.99
N HIS A 362 -1.99 0.87 1.26
CA HIS A 362 -2.53 0.66 2.59
C HIS A 362 -1.86 -0.54 3.30
N ARG A 363 -2.33 -0.86 4.49
CA ARG A 363 -2.05 -2.12 5.20
C ARG A 363 -3.37 -2.85 5.48
N SER A 364 -3.28 -4.13 5.90
CA SER A 364 -4.46 -4.92 6.29
C SER A 364 -5.18 -4.34 7.51
N GLY A 365 -4.45 -3.78 8.49
CA GLY A 365 -4.98 -2.97 9.58
C GLY A 365 -4.92 -1.49 9.27
N GLU A 366 -6.04 -0.93 8.82
CA GLU A 366 -6.18 0.48 8.46
C GLU A 366 -7.06 1.23 9.44
N THR A 367 -7.12 2.55 9.28
CA THR A 367 -7.94 3.47 10.06
C THR A 367 -8.69 4.43 9.14
N GLU A 368 -9.35 5.43 9.68
CA GLU A 368 -9.93 6.53 8.92
C GLU A 368 -8.90 7.51 8.35
N ASP A 369 -7.62 7.41 8.72
CA ASP A 369 -6.53 8.22 8.18
C ASP A 369 -6.44 8.12 6.66
N VAL A 370 -6.25 9.24 5.99
CA VAL A 370 -6.23 9.32 4.52
C VAL A 370 -4.90 9.80 3.95
N THR A 371 -3.88 9.93 4.78
CA THR A 371 -2.56 10.46 4.42
C THR A 371 -1.98 9.81 3.17
N ILE A 372 -2.12 8.49 3.02
CA ILE A 372 -1.61 7.78 1.83
C ILE A 372 -2.28 8.20 0.52
N ALA A 373 -3.50 8.71 0.55
CA ALA A 373 -4.17 9.25 -0.63
C ALA A 373 -3.50 10.55 -1.08
N ASP A 374 -3.22 11.45 -0.15
CA ASP A 374 -2.47 12.68 -0.41
C ASP A 374 -1.05 12.37 -0.89
N LEU A 375 -0.34 11.43 -0.24
CA LEU A 375 1.01 11.02 -0.63
C LEU A 375 1.07 10.38 -2.01
N ALA A 376 0.05 9.61 -2.43
CA ALA A 376 0.01 9.03 -3.75
C ALA A 376 0.02 10.09 -4.86
N VAL A 377 -0.66 11.22 -4.65
CA VAL A 377 -0.67 12.37 -5.56
C VAL A 377 0.60 13.20 -5.40
N ALA A 378 0.99 13.49 -4.16
CA ALA A 378 2.19 14.27 -3.84
C ALA A 378 3.46 13.71 -4.50
N LEU A 379 3.64 12.41 -4.40
CA LEU A 379 4.83 11.73 -4.89
C LEU A 379 4.70 11.22 -6.33
N GLY A 380 3.57 11.50 -7.00
CA GLY A 380 3.35 11.09 -8.38
C GLY A 380 3.43 9.57 -8.60
N CYS A 381 2.94 8.77 -7.64
CA CYS A 381 3.03 7.32 -7.70
C CYS A 381 2.29 6.73 -8.92
N GLY A 382 1.22 7.37 -9.36
CA GLY A 382 0.42 6.93 -10.50
C GLY A 382 -0.46 5.72 -10.22
N GLN A 383 -0.28 5.05 -9.07
CA GLN A 383 -1.03 3.88 -8.63
C GLN A 383 -1.25 3.94 -7.11
N ILE A 384 -2.41 3.47 -6.64
CA ILE A 384 -2.72 3.30 -5.23
C ILE A 384 -3.42 1.96 -4.98
N LYS A 385 -2.95 1.20 -4.00
CA LYS A 385 -3.55 -0.04 -3.52
C LYS A 385 -4.21 0.25 -2.17
N SER A 386 -5.55 0.26 -2.11
CA SER A 386 -6.30 0.61 -0.89
C SER A 386 -7.53 -0.26 -0.65
N GLY A 387 -7.48 -1.53 -1.08
CA GLY A 387 -8.54 -2.51 -0.86
C GLY A 387 -9.74 -2.35 -1.79
N ALA A 388 -10.85 -3.01 -1.45
CA ALA A 388 -12.09 -2.96 -2.20
C ALA A 388 -12.82 -1.61 -2.04
N PRO A 389 -13.77 -1.28 -2.93
CA PRO A 389 -14.67 -0.14 -2.75
C PRO A 389 -15.76 -0.45 -1.69
N ALA A 390 -15.33 -0.99 -0.55
CA ALA A 390 -16.15 -1.39 0.59
C ALA A 390 -15.33 -1.26 1.87
N ARG A 391 -16.00 -1.09 3.03
CA ARG A 391 -15.41 -0.76 4.35
C ARG A 391 -14.87 0.68 4.39
N THR A 392 -15.23 1.41 5.43
CA THR A 392 -14.90 2.85 5.56
C THR A 392 -13.41 3.11 5.57
N ASP A 393 -12.63 2.23 6.22
CA ASP A 393 -11.16 2.29 6.28
C ASP A 393 -10.48 2.27 4.89
N ARG A 394 -11.14 1.66 3.89
CA ARG A 394 -10.68 1.62 2.49
C ARG A 394 -11.25 2.79 1.69
N VAL A 395 -12.56 2.95 1.74
CA VAL A 395 -13.32 3.95 0.98
C VAL A 395 -12.90 5.39 1.36
N ALA A 396 -12.45 5.63 2.60
CA ALA A 396 -11.96 6.93 3.03
C ALA A 396 -10.85 7.47 2.11
N LYS A 397 -9.90 6.62 1.68
CA LYS A 397 -8.80 6.99 0.78
C LYS A 397 -9.31 7.33 -0.63
N TYR A 398 -10.26 6.54 -1.16
CA TYR A 398 -10.90 6.85 -2.45
C TYR A 398 -11.70 8.16 -2.39
N ASN A 399 -12.43 8.39 -1.31
CA ASN A 399 -13.15 9.65 -1.09
C ASN A 399 -12.20 10.85 -1.02
N GLN A 400 -11.03 10.68 -0.39
CA GLN A 400 -10.01 11.74 -0.35
C GLN A 400 -9.46 12.04 -1.74
N LEU A 401 -9.17 11.03 -2.56
CA LEU A 401 -8.70 11.22 -3.93
C LEU A 401 -9.76 11.92 -4.82
N MET A 402 -11.06 11.62 -4.63
CA MET A 402 -12.12 12.36 -5.33
C MET A 402 -12.17 13.83 -4.89
N ARG A 403 -11.92 14.16 -3.59
CA ARG A 403 -11.80 15.54 -3.15
C ARG A 403 -10.57 16.24 -3.75
N ILE A 404 -9.44 15.55 -3.82
CA ILE A 404 -8.23 16.08 -4.48
C ILE A 404 -8.49 16.35 -5.95
N GLU A 405 -9.15 15.42 -6.67
CA GLU A 405 -9.56 15.63 -8.07
C GLU A 405 -10.42 16.88 -8.22
N GLN A 406 -11.43 17.03 -7.36
CA GLN A 406 -12.30 18.22 -7.37
C GLN A 406 -11.53 19.52 -7.08
N ASN A 407 -10.55 19.48 -6.16
CA ASN A 407 -9.73 20.66 -5.84
C ASN A 407 -8.80 21.05 -7.00
N LEU A 408 -8.30 20.08 -7.76
CA LEU A 408 -7.45 20.29 -8.92
C LEU A 408 -8.23 20.77 -10.16
N ASP A 409 -9.54 20.47 -10.21
CA ASP A 409 -10.44 20.81 -11.32
C ASP A 409 -9.83 20.42 -12.69
N ASP A 410 -9.79 21.33 -13.65
CA ASP A 410 -9.24 21.09 -15.00
C ASP A 410 -7.74 20.74 -15.02
N ALA A 411 -7.01 20.95 -13.91
CA ALA A 411 -5.61 20.54 -13.78
C ALA A 411 -5.43 19.07 -13.38
N ALA A 412 -6.48 18.39 -12.94
CA ALA A 412 -6.41 16.98 -12.58
C ALA A 412 -6.10 16.11 -13.79
N VAL A 413 -5.13 15.20 -13.64
CA VAL A 413 -4.78 14.22 -14.68
C VAL A 413 -4.87 12.82 -14.09
N TYR A 414 -5.81 12.03 -14.60
CA TYR A 414 -5.88 10.62 -14.22
C TYR A 414 -4.79 9.81 -14.94
N ALA A 415 -3.99 9.05 -14.18
CA ALA A 415 -2.85 8.31 -14.73
C ALA A 415 -3.26 7.24 -15.75
N GLY A 416 -4.40 6.57 -15.53
CA GLY A 416 -4.98 5.61 -16.45
C GLY A 416 -3.96 4.58 -16.96
N ARG A 417 -4.04 4.26 -18.25
CA ARG A 417 -3.13 3.29 -18.89
C ARG A 417 -1.66 3.69 -18.81
N SER A 418 -1.33 4.98 -18.69
CA SER A 418 0.06 5.45 -18.62
C SER A 418 0.78 4.98 -17.34
N ALA A 419 0.03 4.61 -16.30
CA ALA A 419 0.59 4.00 -15.09
C ALA A 419 1.25 2.64 -15.37
N PHE A 420 0.85 1.94 -16.44
CA PHE A 420 1.32 0.59 -16.80
C PHE A 420 1.97 0.55 -18.19
N PRO A 421 3.15 1.17 -18.39
CA PRO A 421 3.75 1.33 -19.72
C PRO A 421 4.18 -0.01 -20.37
N ARG A 422 4.29 -1.09 -19.60
CA ARG A 422 4.65 -2.43 -20.08
C ARG A 422 3.45 -3.21 -20.61
N PHE A 423 2.25 -2.89 -20.16
CA PHE A 423 1.03 -3.54 -20.61
C PHE A 423 0.65 -3.07 -22.02
N LYS A 424 0.68 -3.99 -22.97
CA LYS A 424 0.39 -3.69 -24.39
C LYS A 424 -1.04 -4.08 -24.80
N GLY A 425 -1.78 -4.70 -23.89
CA GLY A 425 -3.18 -5.07 -23.75
C GLY A 425 -3.99 -5.41 -24.92
#